data_5b08c9952c04b4ed1634a1f6eeb2bbfd
#
_entry.id   5b08c9952c04b4ed1634a1f6eeb2bbfd
#
_cell.length_a   1.000
_cell.length_b   1.000
_cell.length_c   1.000
_cell.angle_alpha   90.00
_cell.angle_beta   90.00
_cell.angle_gamma   90.00
#
_symmetry.space_group_name_H-M   'P 1'
#
loop_
_entity.id
_entity.type
_entity.pdbx_description
1 polymer ?
#
loop_
_entity_poly.entity_id
_entity_poly.type
_entity_poly.pdbx_seq_one_letter_code
_entity_poly.pdbx_strand_id
1 'polypeptide(L)'
;MAASIGSFVLNVSQIDRAEAFWRAALGYVSQPDDPAFLAPEAGEGPRLHLDERDRTHIDLWVKRESSDLPTEVERLISLGATRAEWDYPPNADFVVLADTEGNLFCVIA
;
A
#
# COMPACT_ATOMS: atom_id res chain seq x y z
N MET A 1 -14.12 8.71 -7.33
CA MET A 1 -12.68 8.55 -7.22
C MET A 1 -12.28 7.14 -7.59
N ALA A 2 -11.21 6.99 -8.37
CA ALA A 2 -10.83 5.69 -8.90
C ALA A 2 -9.68 5.03 -8.13
N ALA A 3 -9.29 5.57 -6.98
CA ALA A 3 -8.30 4.97 -6.11
C ALA A 3 -8.78 5.00 -4.65
N SER A 4 -8.33 4.03 -3.88
CA SER A 4 -8.64 3.92 -2.45
C SER A 4 -7.40 3.43 -1.71
N ILE A 5 -7.36 3.64 -0.39
CA ILE A 5 -6.28 3.10 0.43
C ILE A 5 -6.45 1.58 0.50
N GLY A 6 -5.48 0.85 -0.08
CA GLY A 6 -5.50 -0.60 -0.06
C GLY A 6 -4.77 -1.16 1.15
N SER A 7 -3.60 -0.60 1.47
CA SER A 7 -2.78 -1.05 2.58
C SER A 7 -2.02 0.07 3.22
N PHE A 8 -1.78 -0.08 4.52
CA PHE A 8 -0.69 0.62 5.20
C PHE A 8 0.48 -0.35 5.27
N VAL A 9 1.62 0.04 4.72
CA VAL A 9 2.84 -0.75 4.80
C VAL A 9 3.63 -0.24 5.99
N LEU A 10 3.88 -1.11 6.96
CA LEU A 10 4.60 -0.77 8.18
C LEU A 10 5.97 -1.40 8.15
N ASN A 11 7.01 -0.58 8.30
CA ASN A 11 8.35 -1.11 8.50
C ASN A 11 8.45 -1.70 9.90
N VAL A 12 8.86 -2.95 9.99
CA VAL A 12 9.00 -3.65 11.26
C VAL A 12 10.35 -4.36 11.30
N SER A 13 10.88 -4.58 12.49
CA SER A 13 12.14 -5.30 12.64
C SER A 13 11.94 -6.83 12.66
N GLN A 14 10.77 -7.30 13.08
CA GLN A 14 10.43 -8.73 13.12
C GLN A 14 8.97 -8.92 12.77
N ILE A 15 8.70 -9.52 11.64
CA ILE A 15 7.33 -9.72 11.15
C ILE A 15 6.51 -10.54 12.15
N ASP A 16 7.05 -11.64 12.67
CA ASP A 16 6.30 -12.51 13.58
C ASP A 16 5.81 -11.77 14.82
N ARG A 17 6.66 -10.95 15.40
CA ARG A 17 6.31 -10.17 16.59
C ARG A 17 5.26 -9.10 16.28
N ALA A 18 5.42 -8.40 15.17
CA ALA A 18 4.48 -7.38 14.75
C ALA A 18 3.13 -7.99 14.37
N GLU A 19 3.14 -9.13 13.69
CA GLU A 19 1.92 -9.85 13.33
C GLU A 19 1.12 -10.22 14.59
N ALA A 20 1.77 -10.80 15.59
CA ALA A 20 1.09 -11.17 16.83
C ALA A 20 0.46 -9.95 17.52
N PHE A 21 1.17 -8.83 17.54
CA PHE A 21 0.66 -7.60 18.16
C PHE A 21 -0.57 -7.07 17.41
N TRP A 22 -0.47 -6.92 16.09
CA TRP A 22 -1.54 -6.30 15.31
C TRP A 22 -2.78 -7.18 15.21
N ARG A 23 -2.61 -8.50 15.15
CA ARG A 23 -3.74 -9.41 15.22
C ARG A 23 -4.51 -9.26 16.53
N ALA A 24 -3.78 -9.18 17.65
CA ALA A 24 -4.42 -9.01 18.96
C ALA A 24 -5.04 -7.62 19.12
N ALA A 25 -4.35 -6.59 18.63
CA ALA A 25 -4.79 -5.21 18.79
C ALA A 25 -6.04 -4.88 17.97
N LEU A 26 -6.14 -5.40 16.77
CA LEU A 26 -7.18 -5.04 15.81
C LEU A 26 -8.16 -6.17 15.48
N GLY A 27 -7.88 -7.39 15.91
CA GLY A 27 -8.68 -8.54 15.50
C GLY A 27 -8.49 -8.91 14.03
N TYR A 28 -7.40 -8.45 13.43
CA TYR A 28 -7.07 -8.79 12.04
C TYR A 28 -6.66 -10.25 11.94
N VAL A 29 -6.77 -10.80 10.74
CA VAL A 29 -6.34 -12.16 10.42
C VAL A 29 -5.24 -12.13 9.38
N SER A 30 -4.28 -13.05 9.50
CA SER A 30 -3.21 -13.20 8.54
C SER A 30 -3.68 -13.93 7.29
N GLN A 31 -3.09 -13.59 6.15
CA GLN A 31 -3.28 -14.39 4.94
C GLN A 31 -2.70 -15.79 5.18
N PRO A 32 -3.38 -16.86 4.70
CA PRO A 32 -2.91 -18.23 4.97
C PRO A 32 -1.48 -18.50 4.51
N ASP A 33 -1.07 -17.89 3.41
CA ASP A 33 0.24 -18.15 2.82
C ASP A 33 1.30 -17.12 3.18
N ASP A 34 0.93 -16.05 3.86
CA ASP A 34 1.87 -14.98 4.15
C ASP A 34 1.46 -14.21 5.42
N PRO A 35 2.16 -14.45 6.55
CA PRO A 35 1.85 -13.76 7.80
C PRO A 35 2.16 -12.26 7.77
N ALA A 36 2.89 -11.78 6.75
CA ALA A 36 3.16 -10.36 6.60
C ALA A 36 1.94 -9.56 6.14
N PHE A 37 0.90 -10.22 5.66
CA PHE A 37 -0.31 -9.55 5.17
C PHE A 37 -1.47 -9.81 6.10
N LEU A 38 -1.99 -8.75 6.71
CA LEU A 38 -3.10 -8.80 7.65
C LEU A 38 -4.30 -8.05 7.09
N ALA A 39 -5.48 -8.56 7.35
CA ALA A 39 -6.72 -7.93 6.90
C ALA A 39 -7.79 -8.04 7.96
N PRO A 40 -8.80 -7.14 7.94
CA PRO A 40 -9.96 -7.29 8.81
C PRO A 40 -10.63 -8.63 8.53
N GLU A 41 -11.09 -9.30 9.58
CA GLU A 41 -11.77 -10.59 9.44
C GLU A 41 -13.02 -10.48 8.57
N ALA A 42 -13.76 -9.38 8.71
CA ALA A 42 -14.96 -9.13 7.94
C ALA A 42 -14.69 -8.66 6.49
N GLY A 43 -13.43 -8.47 6.13
CA GLY A 43 -13.04 -8.06 4.78
C GLY A 43 -13.22 -6.58 4.46
N GLU A 44 -13.65 -5.76 5.39
CA GLU A 44 -13.81 -4.32 5.20
C GLU A 44 -12.74 -3.55 5.96
N GLY A 45 -12.16 -2.55 5.30
CA GLY A 45 -11.13 -1.70 5.86
C GLY A 45 -9.77 -1.94 5.25
N PRO A 46 -8.80 -1.10 5.59
CA PRO A 46 -7.47 -1.19 5.00
C PRO A 46 -6.72 -2.40 5.54
N ARG A 47 -5.86 -2.94 4.70
CA ARG A 47 -4.95 -4.02 5.08
C ARG A 47 -3.69 -3.45 5.73
N LEU A 48 -2.99 -4.30 6.46
CA LEU A 48 -1.65 -4.02 6.93
C LEU A 48 -0.68 -4.96 6.22
N HIS A 49 0.36 -4.39 5.65
CA HIS A 49 1.47 -5.15 5.09
C HIS A 49 2.70 -4.88 5.96
N LEU A 50 3.22 -5.91 6.60
CA LEU A 50 4.40 -5.79 7.45
C LEU A 50 5.64 -6.07 6.60
N ASP A 51 6.65 -5.20 6.70
CA ASP A 51 7.82 -5.33 5.83
C ASP A 51 9.08 -5.00 6.64
N GLU A 52 10.08 -5.87 6.56
CA GLU A 52 11.34 -5.68 7.29
C GLU A 52 12.34 -4.81 6.55
N ARG A 53 12.08 -4.46 5.30
CA ARG A 53 13.03 -3.72 4.46
C ARG A 53 12.53 -2.36 4.01
N ASP A 54 11.24 -2.29 3.65
CA ASP A 54 10.67 -1.08 3.10
C ASP A 54 10.26 -0.12 4.20
N ARG A 55 10.23 1.19 3.86
CA ARG A 55 9.78 2.21 4.79
C ARG A 55 8.25 2.18 4.93
N THR A 56 7.77 2.69 6.05
CA THR A 56 6.33 2.85 6.27
C THR A 56 5.75 3.80 5.22
N HIS A 57 4.67 3.37 4.56
CA HIS A 57 4.01 4.17 3.53
C HIS A 57 2.59 3.64 3.29
N ILE A 58 1.85 4.35 2.45
CA ILE A 58 0.49 3.97 2.06
C ILE A 58 0.52 3.43 0.65
N ASP A 59 -0.21 2.34 0.41
CA ASP A 59 -0.49 1.84 -0.93
C ASP A 59 -1.91 2.23 -1.32
N LEU A 60 -2.04 2.88 -2.48
CA LEU A 60 -3.34 3.14 -3.09
C LEU A 60 -3.61 2.09 -4.16
N TRP A 61 -4.81 1.58 -4.17
CA TRP A 61 -5.25 0.61 -5.19
C TRP A 61 -6.15 1.31 -6.20
N VAL A 62 -5.82 1.12 -7.48
CA VAL A 62 -6.64 1.63 -8.58
C VAL A 62 -7.86 0.72 -8.74
N LYS A 63 -9.03 1.33 -8.90
CA LYS A 63 -10.25 0.60 -9.22
C LYS A 63 -10.26 0.31 -10.71
N ARG A 64 -9.86 -0.90 -11.08
CA ARG A 64 -9.65 -1.28 -12.49
C ARG A 64 -10.90 -1.19 -13.35
N GLU A 65 -12.07 -1.35 -12.76
CA GLU A 65 -13.34 -1.24 -13.47
C GLU A 65 -13.66 0.19 -13.90
N SER A 66 -12.99 1.19 -13.32
CA SER A 66 -13.26 2.60 -13.63
C SER A 66 -12.02 3.38 -14.07
N SER A 67 -10.82 2.80 -13.97
CA SER A 67 -9.60 3.50 -14.35
C SER A 67 -8.44 2.52 -14.55
N ASP A 68 -7.27 3.05 -14.85
CA ASP A 68 -6.03 2.31 -14.97
C ASP A 68 -4.89 3.06 -14.29
N LEU A 69 -3.74 2.41 -14.18
CA LEU A 69 -2.60 2.98 -13.48
C LEU A 69 -2.12 4.30 -14.10
N PRO A 70 -1.89 4.40 -15.41
CA PRO A 70 -1.44 5.68 -15.99
C PRO A 70 -2.44 6.81 -15.77
N THR A 71 -3.73 6.55 -15.93
CA THR A 71 -4.78 7.56 -15.73
C THR A 71 -4.80 8.06 -14.29
N GLU A 72 -4.72 7.16 -13.31
CA GLU A 72 -4.73 7.56 -11.92
C GLU A 72 -3.46 8.32 -11.52
N VAL A 73 -2.29 7.90 -12.04
CA VAL A 73 -1.05 8.62 -11.80
C VAL A 73 -1.16 10.05 -12.31
N GLU A 74 -1.67 10.24 -13.54
CA GLU A 74 -1.83 11.58 -14.10
C GLU A 74 -2.84 12.41 -13.29
N ARG A 75 -3.91 11.81 -12.82
CA ARG A 75 -4.88 12.51 -11.98
C ARG A 75 -4.24 13.00 -10.69
N LEU A 76 -3.46 12.13 -10.02
CA LEU A 76 -2.80 12.49 -8.77
C LEU A 76 -1.73 13.56 -8.96
N ILE A 77 -1.00 13.51 -10.07
CA ILE A 77 -0.03 14.55 -10.42
C ILE A 77 -0.75 15.89 -10.63
N SER A 78 -1.90 15.88 -11.28
CA SER A 78 -2.68 17.10 -11.47
C SER A 78 -3.16 17.70 -10.15
N LEU A 79 -3.25 16.89 -9.09
CA LEU A 79 -3.63 17.34 -7.75
C LEU A 79 -2.43 17.80 -6.92
N GLY A 80 -1.21 17.66 -7.43
CA GLY A 80 -0.02 18.14 -6.76
C GLY A 80 1.02 17.07 -6.41
N ALA A 81 0.76 15.81 -6.71
CA ALA A 81 1.76 14.76 -6.50
C ALA A 81 2.91 14.90 -7.50
N THR A 82 4.08 14.40 -7.12
CA THR A 82 5.26 14.37 -7.99
C THR A 82 5.79 12.94 -8.08
N ARG A 83 6.45 12.63 -9.20
CA ARG A 83 7.09 11.32 -9.37
C ARG A 83 8.34 11.25 -8.50
N ALA A 84 8.47 10.16 -7.75
CA ALA A 84 9.69 9.88 -7.00
C ALA A 84 10.69 9.17 -7.91
N GLU A 85 11.99 9.32 -7.61
CA GLU A 85 13.00 8.49 -8.25
C GLU A 85 12.92 7.08 -7.69
N TRP A 86 12.80 6.10 -8.56
CA TRP A 86 12.59 4.71 -8.13
C TRP A 86 13.07 3.74 -9.20
N ASP A 87 13.71 2.66 -8.78
CA ASP A 87 14.12 1.58 -9.67
C ASP A 87 12.97 0.59 -9.80
N TYR A 88 12.32 0.59 -10.96
CA TYR A 88 11.20 -0.31 -11.20
C TYR A 88 11.67 -1.64 -11.76
N PRO A 89 11.14 -2.75 -11.24
CA PRO A 89 11.38 -4.05 -11.89
C PRO A 89 10.67 -4.09 -13.25
N PRO A 90 11.09 -4.99 -14.15
CA PRO A 90 10.37 -5.17 -15.42
C PRO A 90 8.88 -5.46 -15.16
N ASN A 91 8.01 -4.85 -15.95
CA ASN A 91 6.56 -5.01 -15.86
C ASN A 91 5.98 -4.64 -14.49
N ALA A 92 6.54 -3.62 -13.85
CA ALA A 92 6.02 -3.16 -12.57
C ALA A 92 4.55 -2.74 -12.69
N ASP A 93 3.74 -3.17 -11.74
CA ASP A 93 2.33 -2.83 -11.66
C ASP A 93 2.06 -1.68 -10.70
N PHE A 94 3.08 -0.93 -10.35
CA PHE A 94 2.99 0.18 -9.41
C PHE A 94 3.85 1.36 -9.84
N VAL A 95 3.49 2.54 -9.32
CA VAL A 95 4.27 3.77 -9.48
C VAL A 95 4.43 4.41 -8.10
N VAL A 96 5.62 4.90 -7.81
CA VAL A 96 5.91 5.60 -6.55
C VAL A 96 5.81 7.09 -6.78
N LEU A 97 4.97 7.75 -6.00
CA LEU A 97 4.78 9.19 -6.03
C LEU A 97 5.07 9.78 -4.65
N ALA A 98 5.22 11.10 -4.62
CA ALA A 98 5.25 11.86 -3.37
C ALA A 98 4.04 12.80 -3.33
N ASP A 99 3.45 12.95 -2.16
CA ASP A 99 2.38 13.92 -1.97
C ASP A 99 2.96 15.36 -1.89
N THR A 100 2.10 16.33 -1.63
CA THR A 100 2.53 17.74 -1.59
C THR A 100 3.50 18.06 -0.45
N GLU A 101 3.60 17.16 0.53
CA GLU A 101 4.49 17.34 1.69
C GLU A 101 5.71 16.43 1.62
N GLY A 102 5.90 15.73 0.51
CA GLY A 102 7.05 14.86 0.30
C GLY A 102 6.89 13.44 0.84
N ASN A 103 5.70 13.07 1.28
CA ASN A 103 5.46 11.69 1.75
C ASN A 103 5.33 10.76 0.56
N LEU A 104 6.14 9.70 0.56
CA LEU A 104 6.08 8.69 -0.51
C LEU A 104 4.89 7.77 -0.33
N PHE A 105 4.28 7.41 -1.44
CA PHE A 105 3.22 6.41 -1.48
C PHE A 105 3.25 5.68 -2.81
N CYS A 106 2.66 4.49 -2.84
CA CYS A 106 2.58 3.68 -4.06
C CYS A 106 1.18 3.71 -4.63
N VAL A 107 1.08 3.73 -5.95
CA VAL A 107 -0.18 3.53 -6.68
C VAL A 107 -0.06 2.19 -7.41
N ILE A 108 -0.97 1.29 -7.12
CA ILE A 108 -0.90 -0.10 -7.60
C ILE A 108 -2.17 -0.44 -8.37
N ALA A 109 -2.00 -1.09 -9.49
CA ALA A 109 -3.14 -1.57 -10.29
C ALA A 109 -3.21 -3.09 -10.35
#